data_e0a324dbea5f824f25f54c607d95324a
#
_entry.id   e0a324dbea5f824f25f54c607d95324a
#
_cell.length_a   1.000
_cell.length_b   1.000
_cell.length_c   1.000
_cell.angle_alpha   90.00
_cell.angle_beta   90.00
_cell.angle_gamma   90.00
#
_symmetry.space_group_name_H-M   'P 1'
#
loop_
_entity.id
_entity.type
_entity.pdbx_description
1 polymer ?
#
loop_
_entity_poly.entity_id
_entity_poly.type
_entity_poly.pdbx_seq_one_letter_code
_entity_poly.pdbx_strand_id
1 'polypeptide(L)'
;AGAAPPTACYAYVTAPAVPAVLAVTLRNACDHARARREADATRQELEQLNQIGVSLSAERDTDALLTLILTKAREITRSDAGSIYLVEESPDGPARLRFKLAQNDSVHVPFAEFTLPIDAASVAGHVALTSSVLQLDDAYVLPPGSPFKINREFDERVGYRTRSMLVVPMATPQRTVIGVLQLINSKRDTSATLATPAAVEAEVVPYPARSSSLAASLASQAAVALENSRLYQSIQTLFEGFVQASVTAIESRDPTTSGHSFRVADFTVALATAVDRAEATPFRDVHFSADEMKEIRYASLLHDFGKVGVREDLLVKAKKLPPGHLDLIRQRGEIIRRGLELRYARRKTQWLLEHGRDAFADRAAEWDAELAAVLADLDVHLKAVAAANEPTVMPDAASVGIRELAARTFPDHLGEPLTLITPEEARVLSISRGSLTPDEYRQIQSHVVHTYQFLKQIPWTKELRHVPEIARSHHEKLDGSGYPAGWCAPQIPVQTRMMTIADIFDALTSRDRPYKPAVPVERALDILAHEHRTGALDGDLLSLFIAVRPWERADSA
;
A
#
# COMPACT_ATOMS: atom_id res chain seq x y z
N ALA A 1 60.28 -49.18 29.71
CA ALA A 1 59.41 -48.69 30.75
C ALA A 1 58.31 -47.86 30.11
N GLY A 2 57.13 -48.44 30.01
CA GLY A 2 56.02 -47.96 29.21
C GLY A 2 55.18 -46.92 29.93
N ALA A 3 55.50 -45.68 29.76
CA ALA A 3 54.51 -44.59 29.94
C ALA A 3 53.72 -44.49 28.65
N ALA A 4 52.37 -44.45 28.71
CA ALA A 4 51.55 -44.23 27.56
C ALA A 4 51.90 -42.84 26.95
N PRO A 5 51.96 -42.66 25.63
CA PRO A 5 52.27 -41.40 25.01
C PRO A 5 51.17 -40.39 25.35
N PRO A 6 51.50 -39.08 25.52
CA PRO A 6 50.49 -38.06 25.77
C PRO A 6 49.50 -37.99 24.61
N THR A 7 48.22 -37.80 24.89
CA THR A 7 47.10 -37.80 23.94
C THR A 7 47.19 -36.75 22.82
N ALA A 8 48.18 -35.84 22.86
CA ALA A 8 48.47 -34.81 21.86
C ALA A 8 49.76 -35.05 21.08
N CYS A 9 50.27 -36.27 21.02
CA CYS A 9 51.52 -36.60 20.32
C CYS A 9 51.26 -37.09 18.91
N TYR A 10 51.97 -36.53 17.91
CA TYR A 10 51.89 -36.98 16.50
C TYR A 10 52.51 -38.36 16.34
N ALA A 11 53.72 -38.55 16.90
CA ALA A 11 54.47 -39.77 16.88
C ALA A 11 55.49 -39.78 18.02
N TYR A 12 55.98 -40.94 18.37
CA TYR A 12 57.09 -41.09 19.33
C TYR A 12 58.17 -41.99 18.72
N VAL A 13 59.40 -41.75 19.12
CA VAL A 13 60.55 -42.53 18.68
C VAL A 13 61.27 -43.04 19.90
N THR A 14 61.54 -44.34 19.93
CA THR A 14 62.26 -44.99 21.06
C THR A 14 63.74 -44.69 21.01
N ALA A 15 64.36 -44.46 22.15
CA ALA A 15 65.82 -44.30 22.24
C ALA A 15 66.54 -45.67 22.42
N PRO A 16 67.70 -45.82 21.78
CA PRO A 16 68.41 -44.88 20.88
C PRO A 16 67.77 -44.86 19.49
N ALA A 17 67.57 -43.64 18.97
CA ALA A 17 66.97 -43.42 17.67
C ALA A 17 68.02 -43.33 16.55
N VAL A 18 67.78 -43.99 15.41
CA VAL A 18 68.58 -43.83 14.22
C VAL A 18 68.31 -42.40 13.63
N PRO A 19 69.36 -41.61 13.34
CA PRO A 19 69.19 -40.23 12.85
C PRO A 19 68.23 -40.11 11.62
N ALA A 20 68.26 -41.08 10.74
CA ALA A 20 67.39 -41.09 9.56
C ALA A 20 65.90 -41.29 9.95
N VAL A 21 65.56 -42.12 10.94
CA VAL A 21 64.21 -42.31 11.45
C VAL A 21 63.70 -41.02 12.12
N LEU A 22 64.56 -40.35 12.92
CA LEU A 22 64.22 -39.09 13.56
C LEU A 22 63.93 -38.00 12.53
N ALA A 23 64.79 -37.88 11.52
CA ALA A 23 64.63 -36.90 10.43
C ALA A 23 63.31 -37.08 9.65
N VAL A 24 62.95 -38.34 9.32
CA VAL A 24 61.67 -38.66 8.61
C VAL A 24 60.48 -38.37 9.53
N THR A 25 60.53 -38.75 10.81
CA THR A 25 59.44 -38.52 11.76
C THR A 25 59.21 -37.01 11.97
N LEU A 26 60.28 -36.22 12.11
CA LEU A 26 60.16 -34.75 12.22
C LEU A 26 59.61 -34.12 10.97
N ARG A 27 60.04 -34.53 9.77
CA ARG A 27 59.51 -34.04 8.50
C ARG A 27 58.02 -34.32 8.39
N ASN A 28 57.58 -35.56 8.61
CA ASN A 28 56.20 -35.93 8.60
C ASN A 28 55.37 -35.18 9.66
N ALA A 29 55.91 -34.94 10.86
CA ALA A 29 55.25 -34.11 11.88
C ALA A 29 55.09 -32.67 11.44
N CYS A 30 56.12 -32.07 10.78
CA CYS A 30 56.03 -30.73 10.23
C CYS A 30 55.02 -30.64 9.11
N ASP A 31 55.01 -31.61 8.19
CA ASP A 31 54.06 -31.66 7.08
C ASP A 31 52.61 -31.82 7.57
N HIS A 32 52.41 -32.70 8.57
CA HIS A 32 51.10 -32.87 9.22
C HIS A 32 50.64 -31.58 9.93
N ALA A 33 51.53 -30.93 10.68
CA ALA A 33 51.25 -29.67 11.35
C ALA A 33 50.92 -28.55 10.37
N ARG A 34 51.59 -28.53 9.21
CA ARG A 34 51.30 -27.59 8.11
C ARG A 34 49.91 -27.87 7.51
N ALA A 35 49.64 -29.09 7.11
CA ALA A 35 48.36 -29.51 6.55
C ALA A 35 47.18 -29.23 7.50
N ARG A 36 47.38 -29.45 8.81
CA ARG A 36 46.36 -29.15 9.83
C ARG A 36 46.11 -27.65 9.95
N ARG A 37 47.15 -26.80 9.98
CA ARG A 37 47.00 -25.34 9.99
C ARG A 37 46.30 -24.83 8.75
N GLU A 38 46.61 -25.39 7.58
CA GLU A 38 45.95 -25.05 6.32
C GLU A 38 44.46 -25.44 6.35
N ALA A 39 44.13 -26.64 6.85
CA ALA A 39 42.75 -27.09 6.99
C ALA A 39 41.96 -26.24 8.01
N ASP A 40 42.57 -25.92 9.17
CA ASP A 40 41.93 -25.07 10.20
C ASP A 40 41.70 -23.64 9.65
N ALA A 41 42.67 -23.06 8.90
CA ALA A 41 42.52 -21.77 8.29
C ALA A 41 41.42 -21.75 7.19
N THR A 42 41.35 -22.79 6.38
CA THR A 42 40.28 -22.95 5.37
C THR A 42 38.91 -23.07 6.01
N ARG A 43 38.82 -23.83 7.13
CA ARG A 43 37.57 -23.96 7.87
C ARG A 43 37.08 -22.62 8.45
N GLN A 44 37.96 -21.85 9.04
CA GLN A 44 37.63 -20.53 9.60
C GLN A 44 37.12 -19.57 8.51
N GLU A 45 37.73 -19.61 7.32
CA GLU A 45 37.26 -18.79 6.20
C GLU A 45 35.89 -19.18 5.68
N LEU A 46 35.63 -20.50 5.56
CA LEU A 46 34.31 -20.98 5.20
C LEU A 46 33.24 -20.57 6.23
N GLU A 47 33.58 -20.62 7.49
CA GLU A 47 32.69 -20.17 8.59
C GLU A 47 32.42 -18.65 8.47
N GLN A 48 33.46 -17.83 8.20
CA GLN A 48 33.31 -16.39 7.98
C GLN A 48 32.45 -16.07 6.77
N LEU A 49 32.72 -16.70 5.62
CA LEU A 49 31.93 -16.51 4.39
C LEU A 49 30.46 -16.92 4.61
N ASN A 50 30.22 -18.00 5.33
CA ASN A 50 28.87 -18.44 5.64
C ASN A 50 28.13 -17.42 6.55
N GLN A 51 28.80 -16.90 7.58
CA GLN A 51 28.21 -15.86 8.44
C GLN A 51 27.90 -14.59 7.67
N ILE A 52 28.79 -14.17 6.77
CA ILE A 52 28.56 -13.02 5.89
C ILE A 52 27.35 -13.30 5.00
N GLY A 53 27.27 -14.46 4.36
CA GLY A 53 26.14 -14.86 3.51
C GLY A 53 24.79 -14.80 4.25
N VAL A 54 24.75 -15.28 5.50
CA VAL A 54 23.54 -15.17 6.35
C VAL A 54 23.20 -13.70 6.61
N SER A 55 24.19 -12.87 6.96
CA SER A 55 23.97 -11.43 7.21
C SER A 55 23.47 -10.70 5.96
N LEU A 56 24.05 -10.98 4.78
CA LEU A 56 23.61 -10.42 3.51
C LEU A 56 22.17 -10.82 3.15
N SER A 57 21.81 -12.08 3.42
CA SER A 57 20.46 -12.59 3.12
C SER A 57 19.38 -12.05 4.07
N ALA A 58 19.76 -11.59 5.26
CA ALA A 58 18.85 -11.03 6.25
C ALA A 58 18.55 -9.53 6.01
N GLU A 59 19.46 -8.80 5.34
CA GLU A 59 19.32 -7.38 5.08
C GLU A 59 18.36 -7.14 3.90
N ARG A 60 17.36 -6.29 4.10
CA ARG A 60 16.33 -5.97 3.09
C ARG A 60 16.48 -4.58 2.50
N ASP A 61 17.11 -3.67 3.25
CA ASP A 61 17.43 -2.34 2.75
C ASP A 61 18.62 -2.40 1.80
N THR A 62 18.43 -1.92 0.58
CA THR A 62 19.47 -2.02 -0.48
C THR A 62 20.72 -1.21 -0.16
N ASP A 63 20.59 -0.04 0.46
CA ASP A 63 21.74 0.82 0.75
C ASP A 63 22.53 0.26 1.94
N ALA A 64 21.85 -0.26 2.96
CA ALA A 64 22.47 -0.99 4.06
C ALA A 64 23.17 -2.26 3.56
N LEU A 65 22.55 -3.00 2.65
CA LEU A 65 23.12 -4.20 2.03
C LEU A 65 24.39 -3.87 1.24
N LEU A 66 24.40 -2.82 0.41
CA LEU A 66 25.58 -2.38 -0.33
C LEU A 66 26.72 -1.97 0.61
N THR A 67 26.39 -1.26 1.68
CA THR A 67 27.36 -0.87 2.72
C THR A 67 27.96 -2.10 3.38
N LEU A 68 27.15 -3.09 3.74
CA LEU A 68 27.62 -4.33 4.34
C LEU A 68 28.50 -5.15 3.39
N ILE A 69 28.12 -5.28 2.11
CA ILE A 69 28.89 -5.96 1.07
C ILE A 69 30.28 -5.33 0.96
N LEU A 70 30.35 -4.01 0.79
CA LEU A 70 31.64 -3.34 0.58
C LEU A 70 32.53 -3.42 1.82
N THR A 71 31.96 -3.22 3.01
CA THR A 71 32.70 -3.33 4.27
C THR A 71 33.29 -4.75 4.45
N LYS A 72 32.49 -5.78 4.24
CA LYS A 72 32.96 -7.17 4.38
C LYS A 72 33.96 -7.57 3.31
N ALA A 73 33.78 -7.10 2.08
CA ALA A 73 34.74 -7.33 1.01
C ALA A 73 36.11 -6.71 1.32
N ARG A 74 36.12 -5.48 1.83
CA ARG A 74 37.35 -4.79 2.25
C ARG A 74 38.02 -5.50 3.43
N GLU A 75 37.25 -5.89 4.44
CA GLU A 75 37.76 -6.60 5.61
C GLU A 75 38.50 -7.91 5.22
N ILE A 76 37.83 -8.80 4.43
CA ILE A 76 38.39 -10.11 4.06
C ILE A 76 39.60 -10.01 3.10
N THR A 77 39.67 -8.93 2.31
CA THR A 77 40.78 -8.72 1.35
C THR A 77 41.85 -7.76 1.86
N ARG A 78 41.66 -7.19 3.06
CA ARG A 78 42.51 -6.18 3.68
C ARG A 78 42.67 -4.93 2.80
N SER A 79 41.60 -4.56 2.08
CA SER A 79 41.64 -3.40 1.17
C SER A 79 41.43 -2.11 1.93
N ASP A 80 42.26 -1.09 1.61
CA ASP A 80 42.16 0.26 2.18
C ASP A 80 40.91 1.00 1.67
N ALA A 81 40.57 0.79 0.41
CA ALA A 81 39.42 1.40 -0.22
C ALA A 81 38.64 0.40 -1.10
N GLY A 82 37.44 0.80 -1.48
CA GLY A 82 36.66 0.04 -2.43
C GLY A 82 35.42 0.83 -2.89
N SER A 83 34.81 0.33 -3.95
CA SER A 83 33.59 0.88 -4.52
C SER A 83 32.70 -0.19 -5.11
N ILE A 84 31.39 0.12 -5.21
CA ILE A 84 30.38 -0.71 -5.85
C ILE A 84 29.75 0.07 -6.99
N TYR A 85 29.65 -0.61 -8.13
CA TYR A 85 28.89 -0.19 -9.29
C TYR A 85 27.73 -1.16 -9.50
N LEU A 86 26.52 -0.66 -9.78
CA LEU A 86 25.38 -1.47 -10.13
C LEU A 86 25.03 -1.30 -11.60
N VAL A 87 24.64 -2.39 -12.24
CA VAL A 87 24.07 -2.35 -13.58
C VAL A 87 22.67 -1.74 -13.47
N GLU A 88 22.44 -0.71 -14.28
CA GLU A 88 21.15 -0.03 -14.43
C GLU A 88 20.70 -0.18 -15.89
N GLU A 89 19.52 -0.75 -16.05
CA GLU A 89 18.87 -0.84 -17.36
C GLU A 89 18.28 0.53 -17.73
N SER A 90 18.45 0.91 -19.00
CA SER A 90 17.84 2.14 -19.53
C SER A 90 16.69 1.76 -20.46
N PRO A 91 15.49 2.35 -20.30
CA PRO A 91 14.36 2.08 -21.18
C PRO A 91 14.65 2.42 -22.66
N ASP A 92 15.49 3.44 -22.88
CA ASP A 92 15.75 4.03 -24.21
C ASP A 92 17.20 3.82 -24.70
N GLY A 93 17.99 2.97 -24.04
CA GLY A 93 19.41 2.82 -24.38
C GLY A 93 20.08 1.59 -23.78
N PRO A 94 21.40 1.41 -24.05
CA PRO A 94 22.16 0.32 -23.45
C PRO A 94 22.28 0.47 -21.94
N ALA A 95 22.36 -0.67 -21.24
CA ALA A 95 22.62 -0.72 -19.80
C ALA A 95 23.91 0.02 -19.43
N ARG A 96 23.94 0.64 -18.27
CA ARG A 96 25.09 1.43 -17.75
C ARG A 96 25.46 0.97 -16.35
N LEU A 97 26.69 1.25 -15.95
CA LEU A 97 27.12 1.10 -14.56
C LEU A 97 26.89 2.41 -13.80
N ARG A 98 26.10 2.35 -12.73
CA ARG A 98 25.96 3.45 -11.77
C ARG A 98 26.91 3.26 -10.59
N PHE A 99 27.75 4.26 -10.32
CA PHE A 99 28.58 4.32 -9.12
C PHE A 99 27.70 4.58 -7.90
N LYS A 100 27.57 3.60 -7.02
CA LYS A 100 26.59 3.62 -5.93
C LYS A 100 27.19 3.85 -4.56
N LEU A 101 28.39 3.38 -4.32
CA LEU A 101 29.03 3.45 -3.00
C LEU A 101 30.54 3.44 -3.12
N ALA A 102 31.21 4.22 -2.29
CA ALA A 102 32.65 4.17 -2.06
C ALA A 102 32.97 4.24 -0.57
N GLN A 103 34.01 3.54 -0.17
CA GLN A 103 34.57 3.57 1.18
C GLN A 103 36.11 3.72 1.05
N ASN A 104 36.72 4.47 1.97
CA ASN A 104 38.17 4.61 2.06
C ASN A 104 38.55 4.89 3.53
N ASP A 105 39.52 4.16 4.07
CA ASP A 105 39.97 4.31 5.45
C ASP A 105 40.99 5.43 5.64
N SER A 106 41.70 5.79 4.58
CA SER A 106 42.87 6.68 4.66
C SER A 106 42.55 8.13 4.25
N VAL A 107 41.59 8.34 3.35
CA VAL A 107 41.24 9.67 2.85
C VAL A 107 39.73 9.86 2.76
N HIS A 108 39.28 11.09 2.96
CA HIS A 108 37.85 11.41 2.76
C HIS A 108 37.50 11.45 1.28
N VAL A 109 36.51 10.66 0.88
CA VAL A 109 36.03 10.59 -0.50
C VAL A 109 34.77 11.45 -0.61
N PRO A 110 34.81 12.60 -1.32
CA PRO A 110 33.59 13.30 -1.68
C PRO A 110 32.79 12.43 -2.65
N PHE A 111 31.68 11.90 -2.17
CA PHE A 111 30.84 10.98 -2.95
C PHE A 111 29.88 11.75 -3.84
N ALA A 112 29.85 11.39 -5.13
CA ALA A 112 28.84 11.82 -6.07
C ALA A 112 28.51 10.65 -6.99
N GLU A 113 27.21 10.34 -7.15
CA GLU A 113 26.77 9.32 -8.09
C GLU A 113 27.02 9.77 -9.54
N PHE A 114 27.53 8.85 -10.37
CA PHE A 114 27.68 9.04 -11.81
C PHE A 114 27.46 7.70 -12.54
N THR A 115 27.31 7.75 -13.84
CA THR A 115 27.15 6.56 -14.67
C THR A 115 28.29 6.39 -15.66
N LEU A 116 28.70 5.13 -15.89
CA LEU A 116 29.68 4.72 -16.86
C LEU A 116 29.06 3.78 -17.91
N PRO A 117 29.51 3.79 -19.16
CA PRO A 117 29.12 2.78 -20.13
C PRO A 117 29.69 1.40 -19.74
N ILE A 118 28.98 0.33 -20.14
CA ILE A 118 29.49 -1.04 -20.05
C ILE A 118 30.28 -1.32 -21.32
N ASP A 119 31.54 -0.94 -21.30
CA ASP A 119 32.48 -1.09 -22.41
C ASP A 119 33.89 -1.45 -21.91
N ALA A 120 34.80 -1.62 -22.85
CA ALA A 120 36.18 -1.95 -22.50
C ALA A 120 37.02 -0.73 -22.07
N ALA A 121 36.50 0.51 -22.09
CA ALA A 121 37.33 1.72 -21.87
C ALA A 121 37.63 1.96 -20.39
N SER A 122 36.76 1.55 -19.48
CA SER A 122 36.97 1.63 -18.03
C SER A 122 37.19 0.24 -17.41
N VAL A 123 37.88 0.17 -16.28
CA VAL A 123 38.14 -1.09 -15.57
C VAL A 123 36.82 -1.77 -15.15
N ALA A 124 35.93 -0.99 -14.54
CA ALA A 124 34.62 -1.53 -14.11
C ALA A 124 33.77 -1.96 -15.30
N GLY A 125 33.74 -1.14 -16.39
CA GLY A 125 33.04 -1.49 -17.63
C GLY A 125 33.58 -2.75 -18.27
N HIS A 126 34.91 -2.91 -18.34
CA HIS A 126 35.56 -4.10 -18.88
C HIS A 126 35.19 -5.37 -18.09
N VAL A 127 35.23 -5.31 -16.74
CA VAL A 127 34.85 -6.44 -15.88
C VAL A 127 33.36 -6.77 -16.02
N ALA A 128 32.49 -5.76 -16.10
CA ALA A 128 31.08 -5.98 -16.37
C ALA A 128 30.83 -6.65 -17.72
N LEU A 129 31.53 -6.21 -18.76
CA LEU A 129 31.41 -6.74 -20.13
C LEU A 129 31.93 -8.17 -20.25
N THR A 130 33.08 -8.47 -19.63
CA THR A 130 33.76 -9.77 -19.76
C THR A 130 33.34 -10.79 -18.72
N SER A 131 32.64 -10.35 -17.67
CA SER A 131 32.28 -11.18 -16.50
C SER A 131 33.50 -11.92 -15.89
N SER A 132 34.68 -11.31 -15.96
CA SER A 132 35.95 -11.90 -15.53
C SER A 132 36.58 -11.06 -14.41
N VAL A 133 37.17 -11.74 -13.41
CA VAL A 133 37.92 -11.09 -12.35
C VAL A 133 39.17 -10.45 -12.95
N LEU A 134 39.43 -9.19 -12.59
CA LEU A 134 40.61 -8.46 -12.97
C LEU A 134 41.45 -8.12 -11.74
N GLN A 135 42.73 -8.48 -11.79
CA GLN A 135 43.72 -8.11 -10.76
C GLN A 135 44.86 -7.33 -11.37
N LEU A 136 45.21 -6.24 -10.75
CA LEU A 136 46.34 -5.40 -11.11
C LEU A 136 47.27 -5.24 -9.89
N ASP A 137 48.54 -5.54 -10.06
CA ASP A 137 49.53 -5.36 -9.00
C ASP A 137 49.93 -3.87 -8.83
N ASP A 138 49.96 -3.13 -9.95
CA ASP A 138 50.05 -1.67 -9.97
C ASP A 138 49.11 -1.11 -11.05
N ALA A 139 48.08 -0.37 -10.61
CA ALA A 139 47.09 0.25 -11.50
C ALA A 139 47.70 1.27 -12.48
N TYR A 140 48.88 1.81 -12.17
CA TYR A 140 49.57 2.79 -13.04
C TYR A 140 50.50 2.11 -14.06
N VAL A 141 50.74 0.81 -13.90
CA VAL A 141 51.58 0.00 -14.80
C VAL A 141 50.70 -1.10 -15.42
N LEU A 142 49.93 -0.72 -16.44
CA LEU A 142 49.04 -1.67 -17.10
C LEU A 142 49.82 -2.64 -18.01
N PRO A 143 49.33 -3.90 -18.12
CA PRO A 143 49.87 -4.85 -19.11
C PRO A 143 49.79 -4.30 -20.54
N PRO A 144 50.78 -4.59 -21.41
CA PRO A 144 50.71 -4.18 -22.80
C PRO A 144 49.45 -4.67 -23.50
N GLY A 145 48.74 -3.78 -24.21
CA GLY A 145 47.50 -4.11 -24.90
C GLY A 145 46.24 -4.10 -24.03
N SER A 146 46.29 -3.60 -22.81
CA SER A 146 45.11 -3.41 -21.97
C SER A 146 44.08 -2.56 -22.68
N PRO A 147 42.79 -3.00 -22.80
CA PRO A 147 41.77 -2.24 -23.51
C PRO A 147 41.24 -1.06 -22.70
N PHE A 148 41.47 -1.02 -21.37
CA PHE A 148 40.99 0.00 -20.45
C PHE A 148 42.09 0.96 -20.02
N LYS A 149 41.65 2.11 -19.48
CA LYS A 149 42.53 3.10 -18.88
C LYS A 149 42.15 3.31 -17.41
N ILE A 150 43.16 3.68 -16.59
CA ILE A 150 42.94 4.12 -15.21
C ILE A 150 42.70 5.63 -15.22
N ASN A 151 41.56 6.05 -14.66
CA ASN A 151 41.31 7.46 -14.37
C ASN A 151 42.03 7.83 -13.09
N ARG A 152 42.98 8.76 -13.19
CA ARG A 152 43.81 9.25 -12.07
C ARG A 152 43.28 10.55 -11.44
N GLU A 153 42.24 11.16 -12.00
CA GLU A 153 41.68 12.43 -11.52
C GLU A 153 41.29 12.38 -10.04
N PHE A 154 40.77 11.25 -9.60
CA PHE A 154 40.41 11.05 -8.18
C PHE A 154 41.69 11.07 -7.32
N ASP A 155 42.68 10.26 -7.66
CA ASP A 155 43.94 10.14 -6.92
C ASP A 155 44.66 11.49 -6.84
N GLU A 156 44.72 12.22 -7.96
CA GLU A 156 45.33 13.54 -8.04
C GLU A 156 44.60 14.58 -7.17
N ARG A 157 43.29 14.53 -7.17
CA ARG A 157 42.45 15.49 -6.41
C ARG A 157 42.55 15.31 -4.90
N VAL A 158 42.65 14.07 -4.41
CA VAL A 158 42.67 13.76 -2.97
C VAL A 158 44.07 13.43 -2.42
N GLY A 159 45.11 13.44 -3.27
CA GLY A 159 46.45 13.06 -2.89
C GLY A 159 46.63 11.56 -2.58
N TYR A 160 45.73 10.73 -3.06
CA TYR A 160 45.78 9.29 -2.89
C TYR A 160 46.53 8.61 -4.04
N ARG A 161 47.02 7.38 -3.85
CA ARG A 161 47.59 6.58 -4.91
C ARG A 161 46.96 5.20 -4.94
N THR A 162 46.25 4.90 -6.00
CA THR A 162 45.80 3.55 -6.30
C THR A 162 46.97 2.72 -6.84
N ARG A 163 47.39 1.71 -6.05
CA ARG A 163 48.45 0.78 -6.46
C ARG A 163 47.85 -0.57 -6.82
N SER A 164 47.59 -1.45 -5.85
CA SER A 164 46.96 -2.74 -6.17
C SER A 164 45.44 -2.61 -6.32
N MET A 165 44.89 -3.33 -7.29
CA MET A 165 43.45 -3.31 -7.56
C MET A 165 42.94 -4.73 -7.83
N LEU A 166 41.77 -5.06 -7.25
CA LEU A 166 41.04 -6.28 -7.50
C LEU A 166 39.61 -5.92 -7.85
N VAL A 167 39.17 -6.27 -9.05
CA VAL A 167 37.84 -5.93 -9.57
C VAL A 167 37.09 -7.22 -9.89
N VAL A 168 35.92 -7.38 -9.30
CA VAL A 168 35.18 -8.64 -9.31
C VAL A 168 33.76 -8.40 -9.82
N PRO A 169 33.27 -9.14 -10.80
CA PRO A 169 31.88 -9.05 -11.23
C PRO A 169 30.97 -9.62 -10.14
N MET A 170 29.90 -8.92 -9.82
CA MET A 170 28.78 -9.44 -9.05
C MET A 170 27.80 -10.08 -10.02
N ALA A 171 27.93 -11.39 -10.21
CA ALA A 171 27.15 -12.14 -11.19
C ALA A 171 26.22 -13.14 -10.50
N THR A 172 24.99 -13.24 -11.00
CA THR A 172 24.00 -14.23 -10.57
C THR A 172 24.40 -15.65 -11.02
N PRO A 173 23.77 -16.71 -10.49
CA PRO A 173 23.99 -18.09 -10.96
C PRO A 173 23.73 -18.28 -12.46
N GLN A 174 22.87 -17.43 -13.07
CA GLN A 174 22.59 -17.40 -14.50
C GLN A 174 23.68 -16.66 -15.30
N ARG A 175 24.76 -16.22 -14.65
CA ARG A 175 25.88 -15.45 -15.21
C ARG A 175 25.51 -14.04 -15.68
N THR A 176 24.39 -13.50 -15.22
CA THR A 176 24.05 -12.09 -15.45
C THR A 176 24.82 -11.22 -14.48
N VAL A 177 25.62 -10.28 -14.99
CA VAL A 177 26.35 -9.31 -14.16
C VAL A 177 25.37 -8.21 -13.74
N ILE A 178 25.13 -8.08 -12.43
CA ILE A 178 24.24 -7.06 -11.85
C ILE A 178 25.01 -5.91 -11.22
N GLY A 179 26.33 -6.03 -11.12
CA GLY A 179 27.22 -5.00 -10.60
C GLY A 179 28.69 -5.40 -10.66
N VAL A 180 29.53 -4.50 -10.20
CA VAL A 180 30.98 -4.67 -10.09
C VAL A 180 31.45 -4.20 -8.73
N LEU A 181 32.22 -5.03 -8.06
CA LEU A 181 32.92 -4.73 -6.82
C LEU A 181 34.38 -4.41 -7.14
N GLN A 182 34.83 -3.22 -6.79
CA GLN A 182 36.20 -2.78 -6.99
C GLN A 182 36.87 -2.57 -5.62
N LEU A 183 37.98 -3.25 -5.39
CA LEU A 183 38.77 -3.22 -4.17
C LEU A 183 40.14 -2.64 -4.47
N ILE A 184 40.65 -1.76 -3.62
CA ILE A 184 41.83 -0.94 -3.87
C ILE A 184 42.79 -1.03 -2.67
N ASN A 185 44.06 -1.22 -2.97
CA ASN A 185 45.18 -1.19 -2.06
C ASN A 185 45.07 -2.23 -0.93
N SER A 186 45.46 -3.49 -1.23
CA SER A 186 45.59 -4.54 -0.22
C SER A 186 46.73 -4.21 0.73
N LYS A 187 46.43 -4.05 2.03
CA LYS A 187 47.37 -3.65 3.07
C LYS A 187 48.10 -4.85 3.68
N ARG A 188 49.40 -4.70 3.96
CA ARG A 188 50.17 -5.65 4.75
C ARG A 188 49.73 -5.58 6.21
N ASP A 189 49.70 -4.37 6.77
CA ASP A 189 49.11 -4.06 8.06
C ASP A 189 47.76 -3.36 7.90
N THR A 190 46.67 -4.01 8.37
CA THR A 190 45.30 -3.47 8.26
C THR A 190 45.09 -2.17 9.00
N SER A 191 45.92 -1.89 10.02
CA SER A 191 45.87 -0.63 10.79
C SER A 191 46.58 0.54 10.11
N ALA A 192 47.38 0.30 9.08
CA ALA A 192 48.12 1.34 8.38
C ALA A 192 47.22 2.33 7.64
N THR A 193 47.51 3.61 7.74
CA THR A 193 46.86 4.69 6.99
C THR A 193 47.67 5.04 5.75
N LEU A 194 47.02 5.02 4.58
CA LEU A 194 47.67 5.25 3.27
C LEU A 194 47.51 6.70 2.79
N ALA A 195 47.72 7.67 3.66
CA ALA A 195 47.51 9.08 3.37
C ALA A 195 48.62 9.71 2.48
N THR A 196 49.71 9.00 2.22
CA THR A 196 50.82 9.49 1.38
C THR A 196 51.30 8.45 0.38
N PRO A 197 51.82 8.81 -0.80
CA PRO A 197 52.40 7.87 -1.76
C PRO A 197 53.49 6.97 -1.16
N ALA A 198 54.31 7.52 -0.24
CA ALA A 198 55.35 6.73 0.45
C ALA A 198 54.77 5.62 1.35
N ALA A 199 53.67 5.91 2.06
CA ALA A 199 52.97 4.90 2.84
C ALA A 199 52.36 3.80 1.94
N VAL A 200 51.82 4.19 0.77
CA VAL A 200 51.30 3.23 -0.24
C VAL A 200 52.42 2.31 -0.74
N GLU A 201 53.61 2.84 -1.07
CA GLU A 201 54.74 2.03 -1.53
C GLU A 201 55.25 1.06 -0.44
N ALA A 202 55.20 1.44 0.82
CA ALA A 202 55.68 0.62 1.93
C ALA A 202 54.68 -0.49 2.31
N GLU A 203 53.36 -0.18 2.35
CA GLU A 203 52.35 -1.02 2.97
C GLU A 203 51.46 -1.79 1.98
N VAL A 204 51.32 -1.30 0.74
CA VAL A 204 50.45 -1.96 -0.25
C VAL A 204 51.19 -3.13 -0.92
N VAL A 205 50.50 -4.25 -0.96
CA VAL A 205 50.96 -5.48 -1.61
C VAL A 205 49.96 -5.92 -2.72
N PRO A 206 50.40 -6.73 -3.70
CA PRO A 206 49.48 -7.38 -4.63
C PRO A 206 48.45 -8.24 -3.89
N TYR A 207 47.28 -8.33 -4.45
CA TYR A 207 46.25 -9.23 -3.92
C TYR A 207 46.68 -10.70 -4.03
N PRO A 208 46.72 -11.48 -2.94
CA PRO A 208 46.96 -12.92 -3.03
C PRO A 208 45.84 -13.62 -3.82
N ALA A 209 46.14 -14.69 -4.53
CA ALA A 209 45.14 -15.49 -5.23
C ALA A 209 43.97 -15.92 -4.32
N ARG A 210 44.24 -16.19 -3.06
CA ARG A 210 43.27 -16.47 -2.01
C ARG A 210 42.26 -15.33 -1.81
N SER A 211 42.72 -14.09 -1.73
CA SER A 211 41.86 -12.91 -1.60
C SER A 211 40.97 -12.73 -2.83
N SER A 212 41.49 -13.00 -4.01
CA SER A 212 40.69 -12.99 -5.25
C SER A 212 39.56 -14.01 -5.22
N SER A 213 39.84 -15.24 -4.77
CA SER A 213 38.82 -16.30 -4.64
C SER A 213 37.75 -15.97 -3.58
N LEU A 214 38.16 -15.40 -2.43
CA LEU A 214 37.23 -14.97 -1.38
C LEU A 214 36.34 -13.82 -1.84
N ALA A 215 36.93 -12.82 -2.50
CA ALA A 215 36.18 -11.70 -3.07
C ALA A 215 35.18 -12.16 -4.13
N ALA A 216 35.57 -13.10 -5.00
CA ALA A 216 34.66 -13.66 -6.01
C ALA A 216 33.49 -14.45 -5.38
N SER A 217 33.75 -15.23 -4.35
CA SER A 217 32.70 -15.94 -3.59
C SER A 217 31.73 -14.96 -2.94
N LEU A 218 32.26 -13.93 -2.26
CA LEU A 218 31.44 -12.87 -1.64
C LEU A 218 30.62 -12.09 -2.69
N ALA A 219 31.25 -11.73 -3.82
CA ALA A 219 30.57 -11.01 -4.89
C ALA A 219 29.41 -11.80 -5.50
N SER A 220 29.55 -13.13 -5.60
CA SER A 220 28.46 -14.01 -6.03
C SER A 220 27.32 -14.06 -5.00
N GLN A 221 27.62 -14.17 -3.70
CA GLN A 221 26.61 -14.13 -2.63
C GLN A 221 25.91 -12.76 -2.58
N ALA A 222 26.68 -11.67 -2.74
CA ALA A 222 26.20 -10.32 -2.81
C ALA A 222 25.25 -10.12 -4.00
N ALA A 223 25.57 -10.71 -5.16
CA ALA A 223 24.71 -10.65 -6.34
C ALA A 223 23.34 -11.29 -6.05
N VAL A 224 23.31 -12.48 -5.45
CA VAL A 224 22.04 -13.14 -5.09
C VAL A 224 21.25 -12.33 -4.06
N ALA A 225 21.92 -11.78 -3.03
CA ALA A 225 21.26 -10.97 -2.01
C ALA A 225 20.66 -9.69 -2.60
N LEU A 226 21.39 -8.99 -3.48
CA LEU A 226 20.91 -7.79 -4.17
C LEU A 226 19.75 -8.09 -5.13
N GLU A 227 19.82 -9.19 -5.88
CA GLU A 227 18.72 -9.62 -6.75
C GLU A 227 17.46 -9.91 -5.94
N ASN A 228 17.60 -10.63 -4.82
CA ASN A 228 16.47 -10.88 -3.91
C ASN A 228 15.89 -9.58 -3.34
N SER A 229 16.72 -8.65 -2.86
CA SER A 229 16.27 -7.35 -2.35
C SER A 229 15.50 -6.57 -3.43
N ARG A 230 16.01 -6.51 -4.68
CA ARG A 230 15.31 -5.88 -5.82
C ARG A 230 13.99 -6.57 -6.16
N LEU A 231 13.95 -7.91 -6.12
CA LEU A 231 12.71 -8.66 -6.34
C LEU A 231 11.67 -8.36 -5.25
N TYR A 232 12.07 -8.32 -3.98
CA TYR A 232 11.18 -7.95 -2.90
C TYR A 232 10.61 -6.53 -3.08
N GLN A 233 11.44 -5.55 -3.40
CA GLN A 233 11.00 -4.19 -3.66
C GLN A 233 10.04 -4.11 -4.86
N SER A 234 10.35 -4.84 -5.95
CA SER A 234 9.49 -4.89 -7.13
C SER A 234 8.13 -5.51 -6.82
N ILE A 235 8.09 -6.60 -6.05
CA ILE A 235 6.83 -7.23 -5.61
C ILE A 235 6.02 -6.27 -4.74
N GLN A 236 6.67 -5.56 -3.81
CA GLN A 236 6.00 -4.58 -2.96
C GLN A 236 5.41 -3.43 -3.78
N THR A 237 6.19 -2.85 -4.70
CA THR A 237 5.72 -1.77 -5.58
C THR A 237 4.56 -2.22 -6.47
N LEU A 238 4.64 -3.43 -7.02
CA LEU A 238 3.59 -4.02 -7.84
C LEU A 238 2.30 -4.24 -7.02
N PHE A 239 2.43 -4.74 -5.80
CA PHE A 239 1.29 -4.93 -4.91
C PHE A 239 0.64 -3.60 -4.51
N GLU A 240 1.44 -2.59 -4.15
CA GLU A 240 0.94 -1.25 -3.83
C GLU A 240 0.22 -0.63 -5.04
N GLY A 241 0.80 -0.74 -6.24
CA GLY A 241 0.15 -0.29 -7.48
C GLY A 241 -1.16 -1.03 -7.76
N PHE A 242 -1.20 -2.34 -7.50
CA PHE A 242 -2.43 -3.13 -7.64
C PHE A 242 -3.52 -2.66 -6.66
N VAL A 243 -3.17 -2.42 -5.38
CA VAL A 243 -4.11 -1.92 -4.37
C VAL A 243 -4.65 -0.55 -4.79
N GLN A 244 -3.78 0.39 -5.21
CA GLN A 244 -4.18 1.71 -5.67
C GLN A 244 -5.12 1.65 -6.88
N ALA A 245 -4.77 0.84 -7.90
CA ALA A 245 -5.61 0.65 -9.08
C ALA A 245 -6.97 0.04 -8.73
N SER A 246 -6.99 -0.90 -7.78
CA SER A 246 -8.22 -1.53 -7.29
C SER A 246 -9.14 -0.53 -6.58
N VAL A 247 -8.59 0.30 -5.71
CA VAL A 247 -9.33 1.38 -5.04
C VAL A 247 -9.91 2.36 -6.07
N THR A 248 -9.08 2.83 -7.00
CA THR A 248 -9.52 3.75 -8.07
C THR A 248 -10.64 3.16 -8.91
N ALA A 249 -10.55 1.86 -9.26
CA ALA A 249 -11.59 1.18 -10.05
C ALA A 249 -12.91 1.07 -9.30
N ILE A 250 -12.89 0.92 -7.98
CA ILE A 250 -14.09 0.85 -7.15
C ILE A 250 -14.71 2.22 -6.97
N GLU A 251 -13.90 3.21 -6.63
CA GLU A 251 -14.37 4.59 -6.45
C GLU A 251 -14.93 5.18 -7.76
N SER A 252 -14.46 4.74 -8.93
CA SER A 252 -15.03 5.15 -10.23
C SER A 252 -16.48 4.72 -10.43
N ARG A 253 -16.96 3.68 -9.72
CA ARG A 253 -18.36 3.22 -9.74
C ARG A 253 -19.25 3.97 -8.75
N ASP A 254 -18.65 4.61 -7.75
CA ASP A 254 -19.34 5.43 -6.76
C ASP A 254 -18.72 6.84 -6.76
N PRO A 255 -19.21 7.75 -7.63
CA PRO A 255 -18.64 9.10 -7.74
C PRO A 255 -18.67 9.90 -6.43
N THR A 256 -19.41 9.41 -5.43
CA THR A 256 -19.52 10.05 -4.11
C THR A 256 -18.35 9.72 -3.19
N THR A 257 -17.43 8.84 -3.61
CA THR A 257 -16.32 8.32 -2.79
C THR A 257 -14.94 8.58 -3.41
N SER A 258 -14.80 9.54 -4.32
CA SER A 258 -13.49 9.86 -4.93
C SER A 258 -12.46 10.24 -3.85
N GLY A 259 -11.32 9.51 -3.81
CA GLY A 259 -10.26 9.70 -2.81
C GLY A 259 -10.63 9.35 -1.37
N HIS A 260 -11.84 8.86 -1.11
CA HIS A 260 -12.32 8.49 0.21
C HIS A 260 -11.43 7.45 0.89
N SER A 261 -11.16 6.34 0.20
CA SER A 261 -10.38 5.24 0.77
C SER A 261 -8.95 5.65 1.13
N PHE A 262 -8.36 6.57 0.35
CA PHE A 262 -7.03 7.13 0.66
C PHE A 262 -7.07 8.01 1.91
N ARG A 263 -8.06 8.92 2.03
CA ARG A 263 -8.22 9.77 3.21
C ARG A 263 -8.50 8.95 4.46
N VAL A 264 -9.39 7.95 4.38
CA VAL A 264 -9.67 7.03 5.50
C VAL A 264 -8.39 6.30 5.92
N ALA A 265 -7.58 5.81 4.96
CA ALA A 265 -6.32 5.15 5.28
C ALA A 265 -5.33 6.11 5.96
N ASP A 266 -5.20 7.33 5.47
CA ASP A 266 -4.28 8.32 6.04
C ASP A 266 -4.73 8.75 7.46
N PHE A 267 -6.03 8.95 7.67
CA PHE A 267 -6.59 9.27 9.00
C PHE A 267 -6.41 8.11 9.98
N THR A 268 -6.66 6.89 9.53
CA THR A 268 -6.52 5.69 10.36
C THR A 268 -5.07 5.45 10.76
N VAL A 269 -4.11 5.58 9.83
CA VAL A 269 -2.68 5.45 10.10
C VAL A 269 -2.17 6.57 11.02
N ALA A 270 -2.66 7.80 10.83
CA ALA A 270 -2.31 8.90 11.73
C ALA A 270 -2.80 8.65 13.17
N LEU A 271 -4.04 8.13 13.31
CA LEU A 271 -4.58 7.75 14.61
C LEU A 271 -3.82 6.56 15.21
N ALA A 272 -3.50 5.53 14.44
CA ALA A 272 -2.71 4.38 14.87
C ALA A 272 -1.30 4.81 15.34
N THR A 273 -0.66 5.74 14.63
CA THR A 273 0.63 6.31 15.03
C THR A 273 0.54 7.07 16.38
N ALA A 274 -0.58 7.72 16.63
CA ALA A 274 -0.81 8.40 17.91
C ALA A 274 -1.08 7.42 19.05
N VAL A 275 -1.81 6.33 18.78
CA VAL A 275 -2.02 5.23 19.74
C VAL A 275 -0.67 4.58 20.09
N ASP A 276 0.17 4.27 19.12
CA ASP A 276 1.49 3.66 19.32
C ASP A 276 2.43 4.52 20.17
N ARG A 277 2.28 5.85 20.10
CA ARG A 277 3.07 6.81 20.89
C ARG A 277 2.45 7.21 22.22
N ALA A 278 1.28 6.69 22.55
CA ALA A 278 0.57 7.08 23.75
C ALA A 278 1.24 6.52 25.01
N GLU A 279 1.65 7.40 25.95
CA GLU A 279 2.26 7.01 27.21
C GLU A 279 1.22 6.78 28.34
N ALA A 280 -0.04 7.15 28.10
CA ALA A 280 -1.12 7.05 29.07
C ALA A 280 -2.10 5.92 28.76
N THR A 281 -2.78 5.40 29.78
CA THR A 281 -3.91 4.47 29.62
C THR A 281 -5.07 5.17 28.88
N PRO A 282 -5.84 4.45 28.03
CA PRO A 282 -5.85 2.99 27.89
C PRO A 282 -4.84 2.47 26.85
N PHE A 283 -4.07 3.30 26.12
CA PHE A 283 -3.27 2.91 24.96
C PHE A 283 -1.79 2.66 25.28
N ARG A 284 -1.34 2.87 26.50
CA ARG A 284 0.06 2.71 26.88
C ARG A 284 0.70 1.40 26.46
N ASP A 285 -0.06 0.30 26.48
CA ASP A 285 0.42 -1.04 26.17
C ASP A 285 -0.01 -1.50 24.76
N VAL A 286 -0.52 -0.57 23.92
CA VAL A 286 -0.95 -0.85 22.54
C VAL A 286 0.12 -0.33 21.59
N HIS A 287 0.87 -1.24 20.97
CA HIS A 287 1.92 -0.90 20.02
C HIS A 287 1.68 -1.60 18.69
N PHE A 288 2.14 -0.95 17.63
CA PHE A 288 2.04 -1.47 16.28
C PHE A 288 3.43 -1.55 15.65
N SER A 289 3.82 -2.73 15.19
CA SER A 289 5.00 -2.92 14.36
C SER A 289 4.84 -2.23 12.99
N ALA A 290 5.93 -2.07 12.26
CA ALA A 290 5.88 -1.51 10.90
C ALA A 290 4.98 -2.32 9.95
N ASP A 291 4.90 -3.64 10.13
CA ASP A 291 4.05 -4.52 9.33
C ASP A 291 2.57 -4.40 9.74
N GLU A 292 2.25 -4.28 11.03
CA GLU A 292 0.88 -3.99 11.49
C GLU A 292 0.40 -2.61 11.04
N MET A 293 1.27 -1.60 10.97
CA MET A 293 0.92 -0.30 10.36
C MET A 293 0.58 -0.43 8.86
N LYS A 294 1.29 -1.29 8.11
CA LYS A 294 0.94 -1.61 6.72
C LYS A 294 -0.38 -2.37 6.64
N GLU A 295 -0.61 -3.31 7.54
CA GLU A 295 -1.87 -4.06 7.63
C GLU A 295 -3.07 -3.13 7.84
N ILE A 296 -2.96 -2.19 8.78
CA ILE A 296 -3.96 -1.13 9.02
C ILE A 296 -4.20 -0.30 7.75
N ARG A 297 -3.13 0.14 7.09
CA ARG A 297 -3.22 0.92 5.87
C ARG A 297 -3.93 0.16 4.75
N TYR A 298 -3.56 -1.09 4.48
CA TYR A 298 -4.18 -1.88 3.43
C TYR A 298 -5.63 -2.24 3.75
N ALA A 299 -5.95 -2.56 5.00
CA ALA A 299 -7.33 -2.79 5.42
C ALA A 299 -8.20 -1.55 5.19
N SER A 300 -7.68 -0.36 5.53
CA SER A 300 -8.37 0.91 5.32
C SER A 300 -8.54 1.28 3.85
N LEU A 301 -7.53 1.03 3.00
CA LEU A 301 -7.63 1.24 1.56
C LEU A 301 -8.67 0.33 0.91
N LEU A 302 -8.81 -0.90 1.39
CA LEU A 302 -9.63 -1.95 0.78
C LEU A 302 -10.95 -2.20 1.51
N HIS A 303 -11.31 -1.40 2.54
CA HIS A 303 -12.50 -1.64 3.36
C HIS A 303 -13.79 -1.71 2.54
N ASP A 304 -13.89 -0.88 1.53
CA ASP A 304 -15.04 -0.73 0.63
C ASP A 304 -14.94 -1.58 -0.66
N PHE A 305 -13.92 -2.44 -0.79
CA PHE A 305 -13.69 -3.24 -2.01
C PHE A 305 -14.94 -4.03 -2.44
N GLY A 306 -15.74 -4.48 -1.51
CA GLY A 306 -16.96 -5.24 -1.76
C GLY A 306 -18.09 -4.47 -2.43
N LYS A 307 -18.00 -3.14 -2.57
CA LYS A 307 -18.96 -2.35 -3.37
C LYS A 307 -19.01 -2.80 -4.83
N VAL A 308 -17.97 -3.48 -5.33
CA VAL A 308 -17.99 -4.16 -6.64
C VAL A 308 -19.15 -5.15 -6.77
N GLY A 309 -19.52 -5.83 -5.67
CA GLY A 309 -20.64 -6.77 -5.62
C GLY A 309 -22.02 -6.12 -5.46
N VAL A 310 -22.10 -4.80 -5.27
CA VAL A 310 -23.36 -4.08 -5.10
C VAL A 310 -23.78 -3.45 -6.44
N ARG A 311 -25.09 -3.42 -6.70
CA ARG A 311 -25.63 -2.80 -7.91
C ARG A 311 -25.37 -1.29 -7.91
N GLU A 312 -24.91 -0.77 -9.05
CA GLU A 312 -24.56 0.65 -9.21
C GLU A 312 -25.75 1.59 -8.98
N ASP A 313 -26.93 1.21 -9.49
CA ASP A 313 -28.15 1.99 -9.31
C ASP A 313 -28.55 2.20 -7.85
N LEU A 314 -28.11 1.29 -6.94
CA LEU A 314 -28.31 1.45 -5.50
C LEU A 314 -27.27 2.35 -4.86
N LEU A 315 -26.00 2.27 -5.29
CA LEU A 315 -24.91 3.08 -4.76
C LEU A 315 -25.14 4.57 -5.03
N VAL A 316 -25.62 4.90 -6.25
CA VAL A 316 -25.86 6.29 -6.68
C VAL A 316 -27.30 6.76 -6.47
N LYS A 317 -28.14 6.03 -5.72
CA LYS A 317 -29.54 6.32 -5.55
C LYS A 317 -29.79 7.60 -4.74
N ALA A 318 -29.93 8.72 -5.43
CA ALA A 318 -30.12 10.05 -4.83
C ALA A 318 -31.53 10.33 -4.31
N LYS A 319 -32.55 9.71 -4.88
CA LYS A 319 -33.97 9.92 -4.57
C LYS A 319 -34.65 8.60 -4.20
N LYS A 320 -35.83 8.68 -3.56
CA LYS A 320 -36.57 7.48 -3.17
C LYS A 320 -37.09 6.69 -4.38
N LEU A 321 -37.68 7.37 -5.36
CA LEU A 321 -38.11 6.74 -6.62
C LEU A 321 -36.94 6.49 -7.57
N PRO A 322 -37.00 5.43 -8.38
CA PRO A 322 -36.06 5.24 -9.49
C PRO A 322 -36.07 6.41 -10.48
N PRO A 323 -34.97 6.61 -11.24
CA PRO A 323 -34.91 7.65 -12.28
C PRO A 323 -36.10 7.58 -13.26
N GLY A 324 -36.68 8.74 -13.60
CA GLY A 324 -37.82 8.84 -14.51
C GLY A 324 -39.20 8.51 -13.91
N HIS A 325 -39.30 7.82 -12.76
CA HIS A 325 -40.60 7.48 -12.18
C HIS A 325 -41.42 8.71 -11.74
N LEU A 326 -40.77 9.75 -11.24
CA LEU A 326 -41.46 11.01 -10.90
C LEU A 326 -42.12 11.64 -12.14
N ASP A 327 -41.46 11.55 -13.30
CA ASP A 327 -42.01 12.08 -14.55
C ASP A 327 -43.20 11.23 -15.05
N LEU A 328 -43.16 9.92 -14.87
CA LEU A 328 -44.31 9.07 -15.13
C LEU A 328 -45.50 9.43 -14.23
N ILE A 329 -45.28 9.73 -12.96
CA ILE A 329 -46.36 10.21 -12.06
C ILE A 329 -46.90 11.57 -12.54
N ARG A 330 -46.06 12.48 -12.95
CA ARG A 330 -46.50 13.76 -13.55
C ARG A 330 -47.33 13.55 -14.80
N GLN A 331 -46.92 12.65 -15.70
CA GLN A 331 -47.70 12.33 -16.92
C GLN A 331 -49.05 11.73 -16.54
N ARG A 332 -49.13 10.83 -15.53
CA ARG A 332 -50.42 10.36 -15.03
C ARG A 332 -51.29 11.50 -14.48
N GLY A 333 -50.69 12.45 -13.78
CA GLY A 333 -51.33 13.69 -13.32
C GLY A 333 -51.95 14.49 -14.47
N GLU A 334 -51.23 14.62 -15.59
CA GLU A 334 -51.74 15.29 -16.77
C GLU A 334 -52.89 14.53 -17.44
N ILE A 335 -52.81 13.21 -17.51
CA ILE A 335 -53.92 12.36 -18.00
C ILE A 335 -55.17 12.56 -17.13
N ILE A 336 -55.03 12.55 -15.82
CA ILE A 336 -56.09 12.81 -14.84
C ILE A 336 -56.65 14.22 -15.04
N ARG A 337 -55.81 15.24 -15.19
CA ARG A 337 -56.22 16.62 -15.45
C ARG A 337 -57.11 16.72 -16.70
N ARG A 338 -56.66 16.16 -17.81
CA ARG A 338 -57.41 16.13 -19.05
C ARG A 338 -58.73 15.35 -18.96
N GLY A 339 -58.73 14.24 -18.21
CA GLY A 339 -59.94 13.49 -17.90
C GLY A 339 -60.99 14.30 -17.16
N LEU A 340 -60.53 15.02 -16.11
CA LEU A 340 -61.40 15.92 -15.33
C LEU A 340 -61.94 17.08 -16.20
N GLU A 341 -61.10 17.77 -16.95
CA GLU A 341 -61.49 18.84 -17.84
C GLU A 341 -62.56 18.35 -18.85
N LEU A 342 -62.32 17.20 -19.47
CA LEU A 342 -63.25 16.60 -20.45
C LEU A 342 -64.56 16.21 -19.80
N ARG A 343 -64.53 15.64 -18.58
CA ARG A 343 -65.74 15.27 -17.82
C ARG A 343 -66.62 16.48 -17.54
N TYR A 344 -66.01 17.59 -17.07
CA TYR A 344 -66.77 18.83 -16.83
C TYR A 344 -67.26 19.46 -18.12
N ALA A 345 -66.51 19.44 -19.19
CA ALA A 345 -66.92 19.91 -20.52
C ALA A 345 -68.12 19.10 -21.05
N ARG A 346 -68.05 17.75 -20.94
CA ARG A 346 -69.16 16.87 -21.32
C ARG A 346 -70.42 17.15 -20.48
N ARG A 347 -70.27 17.33 -19.15
CA ARG A 347 -71.35 17.68 -18.23
C ARG A 347 -72.04 18.98 -18.61
N LYS A 348 -71.25 20.02 -18.95
CA LYS A 348 -71.76 21.30 -19.42
C LYS A 348 -72.50 21.19 -20.76
N THR A 349 -71.93 20.46 -21.71
CA THR A 349 -72.55 20.23 -23.02
C THR A 349 -73.86 19.50 -22.92
N GLN A 350 -73.90 18.42 -22.12
CA GLN A 350 -75.11 17.65 -21.92
C GLN A 350 -76.20 18.49 -21.26
N TRP A 351 -75.87 19.24 -20.23
CA TRP A 351 -76.84 20.09 -19.54
C TRP A 351 -77.40 21.17 -20.46
N LEU A 352 -76.58 21.80 -21.28
CA LEU A 352 -76.97 22.82 -22.27
C LEU A 352 -77.95 22.23 -23.29
N LEU A 353 -77.74 21.01 -23.78
CA LEU A 353 -78.62 20.30 -24.70
C LEU A 353 -79.96 19.95 -24.08
N GLU A 354 -79.98 19.65 -22.80
CA GLU A 354 -81.21 19.23 -22.08
C GLU A 354 -82.03 20.42 -21.61
N HIS A 355 -81.42 21.53 -21.19
CA HIS A 355 -82.10 22.65 -20.50
C HIS A 355 -82.05 23.99 -21.22
N GLY A 356 -81.29 24.11 -22.32
CA GLY A 356 -81.15 25.35 -23.06
C GLY A 356 -80.23 26.36 -22.40
N ARG A 357 -80.31 27.62 -22.87
CA ARG A 357 -79.33 28.69 -22.48
C ARG A 357 -79.66 29.47 -21.20
N ASP A 358 -80.95 29.50 -20.80
CA ASP A 358 -81.44 30.50 -19.84
C ASP A 358 -80.80 30.42 -18.43
N ALA A 359 -80.43 29.25 -17.97
CA ALA A 359 -79.75 29.07 -16.67
C ALA A 359 -78.33 28.49 -16.83
N PHE A 360 -77.79 28.48 -18.05
CA PHE A 360 -76.52 27.83 -18.32
C PHE A 360 -75.32 28.57 -17.70
N ALA A 361 -75.31 29.92 -17.71
CA ALA A 361 -74.18 30.70 -17.25
C ALA A 361 -73.87 30.47 -15.77
N ASP A 362 -74.88 30.52 -14.92
CA ASP A 362 -74.70 30.32 -13.47
C ASP A 362 -74.26 28.87 -13.16
N ARG A 363 -74.88 27.89 -13.82
CA ARG A 363 -74.54 26.49 -13.64
C ARG A 363 -73.15 26.13 -14.15
N ALA A 364 -72.75 26.74 -15.27
CA ALA A 364 -71.40 26.61 -15.82
C ALA A 364 -70.32 27.19 -14.87
N ALA A 365 -70.60 28.34 -14.27
CA ALA A 365 -69.72 28.97 -13.29
C ALA A 365 -69.53 28.13 -12.03
N GLU A 366 -70.62 27.49 -11.51
CA GLU A 366 -70.49 26.53 -10.41
C GLU A 366 -69.56 25.37 -10.75
N TRP A 367 -69.73 24.75 -11.95
CA TRP A 367 -68.88 23.65 -12.39
C TRP A 367 -67.45 24.05 -12.71
N ASP A 368 -67.22 25.29 -13.17
CA ASP A 368 -65.85 25.83 -13.30
C ASP A 368 -65.16 25.99 -11.97
N ALA A 369 -65.90 26.43 -10.92
CA ALA A 369 -65.38 26.52 -9.57
C ALA A 369 -65.09 25.12 -8.96
N GLU A 370 -66.00 24.14 -9.16
CA GLU A 370 -65.80 22.75 -8.77
C GLU A 370 -64.54 22.16 -9.47
N LEU A 371 -64.39 22.34 -10.79
CA LEU A 371 -63.24 21.86 -11.53
C LEU A 371 -61.93 22.52 -11.03
N ALA A 372 -61.94 23.85 -10.86
CA ALA A 372 -60.80 24.56 -10.33
C ALA A 372 -60.34 24.03 -8.95
N ALA A 373 -61.30 23.72 -8.06
CA ALA A 373 -61.01 23.15 -6.73
C ALA A 373 -60.37 21.75 -6.84
N VAL A 374 -60.90 20.85 -7.70
CA VAL A 374 -60.37 19.51 -7.91
C VAL A 374 -59.01 19.53 -8.56
N LEU A 375 -58.75 20.44 -9.51
CA LEU A 375 -57.43 20.61 -10.12
C LEU A 375 -56.39 21.16 -9.13
N ALA A 376 -56.79 22.11 -8.28
CA ALA A 376 -55.94 22.61 -7.22
C ALA A 376 -55.56 21.49 -6.22
N ASP A 377 -56.49 20.60 -5.87
CA ASP A 377 -56.24 19.42 -5.01
C ASP A 377 -55.25 18.45 -5.69
N LEU A 378 -55.39 18.21 -7.00
CA LEU A 378 -54.44 17.38 -7.75
C LEU A 378 -53.04 18.00 -7.74
N ASP A 379 -52.92 19.32 -7.87
CA ASP A 379 -51.63 20.02 -7.81
C ASP A 379 -50.98 19.93 -6.41
N VAL A 380 -51.79 19.98 -5.34
CA VAL A 380 -51.31 19.73 -3.97
C VAL A 380 -50.73 18.33 -3.83
N HIS A 381 -51.43 17.33 -4.39
CA HIS A 381 -50.93 15.94 -4.36
C HIS A 381 -49.65 15.74 -5.17
N LEU A 382 -49.52 16.35 -6.35
CA LEU A 382 -48.30 16.27 -7.16
C LEU A 382 -47.13 16.93 -6.43
N LYS A 383 -47.32 18.09 -5.77
CA LYS A 383 -46.31 18.72 -4.92
C LYS A 383 -45.90 17.84 -3.73
N ALA A 384 -46.88 17.21 -3.08
CA ALA A 384 -46.64 16.29 -1.96
C ALA A 384 -45.79 15.09 -2.39
N VAL A 385 -46.10 14.48 -3.54
CA VAL A 385 -45.32 13.37 -4.14
C VAL A 385 -43.88 13.83 -4.45
N ALA A 386 -43.70 15.00 -5.06
CA ALA A 386 -42.38 15.55 -5.36
C ALA A 386 -41.54 15.78 -4.09
N ALA A 387 -42.16 16.34 -3.05
CA ALA A 387 -41.51 16.55 -1.75
C ALA A 387 -41.18 15.21 -1.05
N ALA A 388 -42.09 14.23 -1.13
CA ALA A 388 -41.89 12.91 -0.55
C ALA A 388 -40.73 12.14 -1.22
N ASN A 389 -40.43 12.42 -2.49
CA ASN A 389 -39.31 11.80 -3.21
C ASN A 389 -37.91 12.27 -2.74
N GLU A 390 -37.83 13.36 -1.96
CA GLU A 390 -36.57 13.84 -1.41
C GLU A 390 -36.10 12.91 -0.26
N PRO A 391 -34.75 12.68 -0.10
CA PRO A 391 -34.19 11.78 0.93
C PRO A 391 -34.16 12.44 2.33
N THR A 392 -35.08 13.32 2.62
CA THR A 392 -35.23 14.00 3.90
C THR A 392 -36.00 13.16 4.92
N VAL A 393 -35.93 13.54 6.19
CA VAL A 393 -36.80 12.95 7.22
C VAL A 393 -38.23 13.32 6.94
N MET A 394 -39.09 12.32 6.75
CA MET A 394 -40.49 12.51 6.46
C MET A 394 -41.32 12.45 7.74
N PRO A 395 -42.18 13.46 8.03
CA PRO A 395 -43.17 13.38 9.12
C PRO A 395 -44.17 12.25 8.90
N ASP A 396 -44.59 11.60 9.99
CA ASP A 396 -45.55 10.50 9.93
C ASP A 396 -46.85 10.85 9.22
N ALA A 397 -47.36 12.07 9.43
CA ALA A 397 -48.56 12.57 8.75
C ALA A 397 -48.41 12.61 7.23
N ALA A 398 -47.24 13.00 6.71
CA ALA A 398 -46.96 13.01 5.28
C ALA A 398 -46.90 11.60 4.71
N SER A 399 -46.34 10.65 5.45
CA SER A 399 -46.31 9.23 5.05
C SER A 399 -47.72 8.62 4.98
N VAL A 400 -48.63 8.97 5.93
CA VAL A 400 -50.03 8.57 5.88
C VAL A 400 -50.71 9.14 4.64
N GLY A 401 -50.56 10.45 4.36
CA GLY A 401 -51.16 11.10 3.19
C GLY A 401 -50.71 10.50 1.85
N ILE A 402 -49.44 10.07 1.72
CA ILE A 402 -48.96 9.36 0.53
C ILE A 402 -49.64 7.98 0.37
N ARG A 403 -49.83 7.24 1.46
CA ARG A 403 -50.53 5.93 1.40
C ARG A 403 -52.00 6.09 1.04
N GLU A 404 -52.67 7.09 1.59
CA GLU A 404 -54.07 7.41 1.26
C GLU A 404 -54.22 7.82 -0.21
N LEU A 405 -53.28 8.59 -0.75
CA LEU A 405 -53.27 8.97 -2.15
C LEU A 405 -53.18 7.76 -3.11
N ALA A 406 -52.47 6.69 -2.75
CA ALA A 406 -52.38 5.47 -3.54
C ALA A 406 -53.72 4.71 -3.66
N ALA A 407 -54.64 4.89 -2.69
CA ALA A 407 -55.97 4.31 -2.72
C ALA A 407 -57.01 5.17 -3.46
N ARG A 408 -56.65 6.44 -3.74
CA ARG A 408 -57.52 7.40 -4.39
C ARG A 408 -57.51 7.21 -5.91
N THR A 409 -58.70 7.07 -6.52
CA THR A 409 -58.87 6.98 -7.97
C THR A 409 -59.42 8.26 -8.55
N PHE A 410 -58.99 8.56 -9.76
CA PHE A 410 -59.44 9.68 -10.57
C PHE A 410 -59.91 9.16 -11.93
N PRO A 411 -60.90 9.81 -12.62
CA PRO A 411 -61.26 9.41 -13.96
C PRO A 411 -60.18 9.81 -14.96
N ASP A 412 -59.82 8.93 -15.86
CA ASP A 412 -59.04 9.27 -17.05
C ASP A 412 -59.92 9.92 -18.15
N HIS A 413 -59.35 10.13 -19.33
CA HIS A 413 -60.05 10.72 -20.47
C HIS A 413 -61.19 9.83 -21.08
N LEU A 414 -61.16 8.52 -20.76
CA LEU A 414 -62.21 7.58 -21.13
C LEU A 414 -63.26 7.40 -20.01
N GLY A 415 -62.96 7.92 -18.81
CA GLY A 415 -63.77 7.76 -17.60
C GLY A 415 -63.36 6.58 -16.74
N GLU A 416 -62.31 5.84 -17.11
CA GLU A 416 -61.82 4.70 -16.35
C GLU A 416 -61.05 5.17 -15.12
N PRO A 417 -61.09 4.40 -14.00
CA PRO A 417 -60.41 4.78 -12.78
C PRO A 417 -58.87 4.64 -12.92
N LEU A 418 -58.16 5.74 -12.70
CA LEU A 418 -56.72 5.81 -12.70
C LEU A 418 -56.20 6.30 -11.36
N THR A 419 -55.17 5.65 -10.78
CA THR A 419 -54.47 6.12 -9.58
C THR A 419 -53.31 7.05 -9.95
N LEU A 420 -53.11 8.12 -9.18
CA LEU A 420 -51.98 9.03 -9.39
C LEU A 420 -50.63 8.35 -9.10
N ILE A 421 -50.56 7.58 -8.03
CA ILE A 421 -49.41 6.75 -7.65
C ILE A 421 -49.85 5.30 -7.41
N THR A 422 -48.97 4.36 -7.73
CA THR A 422 -49.21 2.94 -7.45
C THR A 422 -48.92 2.60 -5.98
N PRO A 423 -49.45 1.47 -5.44
CA PRO A 423 -49.10 1.01 -4.09
C PRO A 423 -47.59 0.83 -3.88
N GLU A 424 -46.86 0.39 -4.90
CA GLU A 424 -45.40 0.23 -4.84
C GLU A 424 -44.68 1.57 -4.76
N GLU A 425 -45.09 2.55 -5.58
CA GLU A 425 -44.55 3.92 -5.50
C GLU A 425 -44.84 4.56 -4.14
N ALA A 426 -46.04 4.34 -3.60
CA ALA A 426 -46.40 4.83 -2.26
C ALA A 426 -45.53 4.21 -1.16
N ARG A 427 -45.22 2.91 -1.27
CA ARG A 427 -44.33 2.21 -0.33
C ARG A 427 -42.92 2.84 -0.33
N VAL A 428 -42.38 3.10 -1.50
CA VAL A 428 -41.06 3.74 -1.66
C VAL A 428 -41.08 5.20 -1.19
N LEU A 429 -42.09 5.98 -1.59
CA LEU A 429 -42.22 7.37 -1.18
C LEU A 429 -42.44 7.53 0.34
N SER A 430 -43.02 6.53 1.01
CA SER A 430 -43.29 6.52 2.45
C SER A 430 -42.06 6.18 3.31
N ILE A 431 -40.87 6.01 2.74
CA ILE A 431 -39.64 5.80 3.52
C ILE A 431 -39.43 7.01 4.45
N SER A 432 -39.30 6.75 5.75
CA SER A 432 -39.21 7.80 6.77
C SER A 432 -37.88 8.55 6.77
N ARG A 433 -36.77 7.89 6.38
CA ARG A 433 -35.42 8.49 6.39
C ARG A 433 -34.56 7.91 5.25
N GLY A 434 -33.93 8.80 4.48
CA GLY A 434 -33.06 8.39 3.37
C GLY A 434 -33.82 8.04 2.10
N SER A 435 -33.12 7.41 1.14
CA SER A 435 -33.63 7.06 -0.19
C SER A 435 -33.84 5.56 -0.40
N LEU A 436 -33.40 4.71 0.51
CA LEU A 436 -33.33 3.26 0.36
C LEU A 436 -34.46 2.55 1.10
N THR A 437 -35.06 1.56 0.46
CA THR A 437 -35.91 0.60 1.14
C THR A 437 -35.09 -0.30 2.07
N PRO A 438 -35.70 -1.02 3.05
CA PRO A 438 -34.98 -1.95 3.92
C PRO A 438 -34.22 -3.04 3.16
N ASP A 439 -34.76 -3.50 2.02
CA ASP A 439 -34.11 -4.53 1.18
C ASP A 439 -32.89 -3.95 0.44
N GLU A 440 -33.03 -2.76 -0.15
CA GLU A 440 -31.92 -2.06 -0.81
C GLU A 440 -30.82 -1.72 0.20
N TYR A 441 -31.19 -1.30 1.41
CA TYR A 441 -30.22 -1.02 2.47
C TYR A 441 -29.43 -2.28 2.86
N ARG A 442 -30.08 -3.45 2.99
CA ARG A 442 -29.41 -4.73 3.21
C ARG A 442 -28.49 -5.12 2.06
N GLN A 443 -28.86 -4.83 0.82
CA GLN A 443 -27.98 -5.05 -0.32
C GLN A 443 -26.74 -4.18 -0.26
N ILE A 444 -26.84 -2.91 0.14
CA ILE A 444 -25.67 -2.06 0.35
C ILE A 444 -24.82 -2.59 1.50
N GLN A 445 -25.42 -2.96 2.64
CA GLN A 445 -24.70 -3.55 3.77
C GLN A 445 -23.91 -4.82 3.40
N SER A 446 -24.34 -5.56 2.37
CA SER A 446 -23.64 -6.78 1.93
C SER A 446 -22.22 -6.51 1.40
N HIS A 447 -21.85 -5.24 1.09
CA HIS A 447 -20.51 -4.92 0.62
C HIS A 447 -19.42 -5.37 1.61
N VAL A 448 -19.66 -5.30 2.93
CA VAL A 448 -18.67 -5.75 3.93
C VAL A 448 -18.44 -7.27 3.87
N VAL A 449 -19.49 -8.03 3.56
CA VAL A 449 -19.37 -9.48 3.35
C VAL A 449 -18.63 -9.78 2.06
N HIS A 450 -18.92 -9.04 0.98
CA HIS A 450 -18.21 -9.15 -0.29
C HIS A 450 -16.74 -8.74 -0.13
N THR A 451 -16.44 -7.64 0.58
CA THR A 451 -15.08 -7.25 0.92
C THR A 451 -14.31 -8.41 1.54
N TYR A 452 -14.87 -9.04 2.58
CA TYR A 452 -14.24 -10.18 3.22
C TYR A 452 -14.01 -11.36 2.28
N GLN A 453 -15.03 -11.72 1.48
CA GLN A 453 -14.95 -12.83 0.54
C GLN A 453 -13.88 -12.61 -0.53
N PHE A 454 -13.74 -11.40 -1.04
CA PHE A 454 -12.72 -11.06 -2.03
C PHE A 454 -11.32 -11.03 -1.40
N LEU A 455 -11.15 -10.32 -0.30
CA LEU A 455 -9.85 -10.16 0.35
C LEU A 455 -9.31 -11.50 0.88
N LYS A 456 -10.16 -12.39 1.33
CA LYS A 456 -9.76 -13.74 1.77
C LYS A 456 -9.15 -14.61 0.66
N GLN A 457 -9.38 -14.29 -0.62
CA GLN A 457 -8.78 -15.02 -1.75
C GLN A 457 -7.34 -14.61 -2.01
N ILE A 458 -6.91 -13.45 -1.50
CA ILE A 458 -5.53 -12.99 -1.62
C ILE A 458 -4.65 -13.78 -0.66
N PRO A 459 -3.54 -14.38 -1.13
CA PRO A 459 -2.61 -15.13 -0.28
C PRO A 459 -1.76 -14.18 0.57
N TRP A 460 -2.37 -13.55 1.55
CA TRP A 460 -1.70 -12.64 2.46
C TRP A 460 -0.50 -13.28 3.16
N THR A 461 0.56 -12.52 3.35
CA THR A 461 1.67 -12.96 4.20
C THR A 461 1.22 -13.10 5.65
N LYS A 462 2.05 -13.75 6.47
CA LYS A 462 1.74 -13.95 7.89
C LYS A 462 1.50 -12.62 8.62
N GLU A 463 2.21 -11.59 8.22
CA GLU A 463 2.19 -10.24 8.80
C GLU A 463 0.95 -9.43 8.42
N LEU A 464 0.31 -9.74 7.27
CA LEU A 464 -0.84 -9.01 6.71
C LEU A 464 -2.14 -9.83 6.73
N ARG A 465 -2.17 -10.95 7.45
CA ARG A 465 -3.28 -11.93 7.40
C ARG A 465 -4.61 -11.41 7.95
N HIS A 466 -4.60 -10.34 8.76
CA HIS A 466 -5.80 -9.81 9.38
C HIS A 466 -6.46 -8.68 8.56
N VAL A 467 -5.88 -8.29 7.42
CA VAL A 467 -6.47 -7.31 6.50
C VAL A 467 -7.94 -7.61 6.20
N PRO A 468 -8.35 -8.87 5.85
CA PRO A 468 -9.73 -9.18 5.55
C PRO A 468 -10.69 -8.98 6.74
N GLU A 469 -10.27 -9.36 7.95
CA GLU A 469 -11.06 -9.25 9.18
C GLU A 469 -11.23 -7.79 9.60
N ILE A 470 -10.15 -7.00 9.55
CA ILE A 470 -10.17 -5.57 9.89
C ILE A 470 -11.10 -4.84 8.91
N ALA A 471 -10.94 -5.07 7.60
CA ALA A 471 -11.76 -4.45 6.56
C ALA A 471 -13.24 -4.84 6.67
N ARG A 472 -13.56 -6.12 6.98
CA ARG A 472 -14.94 -6.60 7.10
C ARG A 472 -15.72 -5.89 8.19
N SER A 473 -15.09 -5.54 9.29
CA SER A 473 -15.76 -5.14 10.53
C SER A 473 -15.89 -3.64 10.74
N HIS A 474 -15.54 -2.81 9.72
CA HIS A 474 -15.56 -1.34 9.84
C HIS A 474 -16.94 -0.73 10.09
N HIS A 475 -18.01 -1.45 9.87
CA HIS A 475 -19.38 -1.05 10.21
C HIS A 475 -19.94 -1.76 11.46
N GLU A 476 -19.12 -2.52 12.17
CA GLU A 476 -19.49 -2.99 13.50
C GLU A 476 -19.50 -1.83 14.50
N LYS A 477 -20.35 -1.91 15.50
CA LYS A 477 -20.50 -0.90 16.54
C LYS A 477 -20.29 -1.52 17.91
N LEU A 478 -19.70 -0.78 18.85
CA LEU A 478 -19.32 -1.32 20.16
C LEU A 478 -20.51 -1.84 20.98
N ASP A 479 -21.70 -1.33 20.72
CA ASP A 479 -22.98 -1.72 21.34
C ASP A 479 -23.65 -2.94 20.69
N GLY A 480 -23.04 -3.49 19.60
CA GLY A 480 -23.59 -4.62 18.85
C GLY A 480 -24.68 -4.26 17.84
N SER A 481 -25.02 -2.98 17.66
CA SER A 481 -26.00 -2.53 16.67
C SER A 481 -25.46 -2.46 15.24
N GLY A 482 -24.16 -2.75 15.04
CA GLY A 482 -23.48 -2.74 13.77
C GLY A 482 -23.76 -3.97 12.90
N TYR A 483 -23.05 -4.09 11.80
CA TYR A 483 -23.12 -5.20 10.85
C TYR A 483 -21.73 -5.52 10.29
N PRO A 484 -21.48 -6.74 9.78
CA PRO A 484 -22.42 -7.79 9.40
C PRO A 484 -22.73 -8.79 10.52
N ALA A 485 -21.94 -8.84 11.61
CA ALA A 485 -22.03 -9.89 12.62
C ALA A 485 -22.68 -9.42 13.94
N GLY A 486 -22.81 -8.11 14.14
CA GLY A 486 -23.31 -7.53 15.39
C GLY A 486 -22.32 -7.72 16.55
N TRP A 487 -21.03 -7.57 16.28
CA TRP A 487 -19.98 -7.70 17.29
C TRP A 487 -20.05 -6.58 18.31
N CYS A 488 -19.75 -6.93 19.57
CA CYS A 488 -19.60 -5.97 20.66
C CYS A 488 -18.13 -5.59 20.89
N ALA A 489 -17.90 -4.56 21.69
CA ALA A 489 -16.59 -3.97 21.96
C ALA A 489 -15.41 -4.96 22.10
N PRO A 490 -15.47 -6.06 22.87
CA PRO A 490 -14.33 -6.97 23.01
C PRO A 490 -13.97 -7.74 21.73
N GLN A 491 -14.91 -7.85 20.80
CA GLN A 491 -14.75 -8.64 19.56
C GLN A 491 -14.18 -7.79 18.41
N ILE A 492 -14.32 -6.46 18.51
CA ILE A 492 -13.89 -5.53 17.45
C ILE A 492 -12.44 -5.13 17.68
N PRO A 493 -11.51 -5.47 16.76
CA PRO A 493 -10.11 -5.07 16.87
C PRO A 493 -9.94 -3.54 16.98
N VAL A 494 -8.93 -3.10 17.71
CA VAL A 494 -8.66 -1.66 17.86
C VAL A 494 -8.39 -0.98 16.53
N GLN A 495 -7.76 -1.67 15.59
CA GLN A 495 -7.51 -1.21 14.22
C GLN A 495 -8.82 -0.88 13.49
N THR A 496 -9.82 -1.75 13.62
CA THR A 496 -11.16 -1.52 13.06
C THR A 496 -11.85 -0.33 13.71
N ARG A 497 -11.78 -0.20 15.04
CA ARG A 497 -12.41 0.95 15.76
C ARG A 497 -11.83 2.29 15.29
N MET A 498 -10.49 2.34 15.06
CA MET A 498 -9.83 3.52 14.50
C MET A 498 -10.34 3.82 13.09
N MET A 499 -10.42 2.80 12.23
CA MET A 499 -10.93 2.92 10.86
C MET A 499 -12.40 3.36 10.83
N THR A 500 -13.25 2.84 11.70
CA THR A 500 -14.66 3.25 11.81
C THR A 500 -14.81 4.75 12.09
N ILE A 501 -13.99 5.31 12.98
CA ILE A 501 -14.00 6.75 13.29
C ILE A 501 -13.58 7.56 12.06
N ALA A 502 -12.50 7.13 11.38
CA ALA A 502 -11.97 7.78 10.19
C ALA A 502 -12.98 7.74 9.02
N ASP A 503 -13.60 6.59 8.80
CA ASP A 503 -14.62 6.38 7.75
C ASP A 503 -15.84 7.28 7.96
N ILE A 504 -16.43 7.27 9.15
CA ILE A 504 -17.60 8.13 9.46
C ILE A 504 -17.23 9.61 9.33
N PHE A 505 -16.05 10.01 9.79
CA PHE A 505 -15.60 11.39 9.69
C PHE A 505 -15.45 11.83 8.25
N ASP A 506 -14.74 11.06 7.41
CA ASP A 506 -14.57 11.39 6.00
C ASP A 506 -15.91 11.37 5.25
N ALA A 507 -16.76 10.38 5.55
CA ALA A 507 -18.10 10.30 4.97
C ALA A 507 -18.99 11.52 5.26
N LEU A 508 -18.77 12.23 6.37
CA LEU A 508 -19.49 13.46 6.73
C LEU A 508 -18.86 14.71 6.12
N THR A 509 -17.53 14.80 6.09
CA THR A 509 -16.79 16.03 5.75
C THR A 509 -16.38 16.14 4.29
N SER A 510 -16.40 15.03 3.53
CA SER A 510 -16.05 15.01 2.11
C SER A 510 -16.98 15.88 1.26
N ARG A 511 -16.36 16.68 0.35
CA ARG A 511 -17.06 17.56 -0.60
C ARG A 511 -17.47 16.86 -1.88
N ASP A 512 -17.07 15.62 -2.09
CA ASP A 512 -17.22 14.88 -3.35
C ASP A 512 -18.63 14.31 -3.56
N ARG A 513 -19.57 14.55 -2.64
CA ARG A 513 -20.96 14.07 -2.72
C ARG A 513 -21.83 15.06 -3.51
N PRO A 514 -22.27 14.75 -4.74
CA PRO A 514 -23.03 15.67 -5.58
C PRO A 514 -24.43 16.02 -5.04
N TYR A 515 -24.92 15.25 -4.05
CA TYR A 515 -26.31 15.38 -3.56
C TYR A 515 -26.42 15.81 -2.08
N LYS A 516 -25.29 15.93 -1.37
CA LYS A 516 -25.27 16.41 0.02
C LYS A 516 -24.12 17.40 0.20
N PRO A 517 -24.35 18.61 0.71
CA PRO A 517 -23.27 19.50 1.09
C PRO A 517 -22.43 18.86 2.19
N ALA A 518 -21.10 19.08 2.12
CA ALA A 518 -20.19 18.64 3.16
C ALA A 518 -20.60 19.20 4.52
N VAL A 519 -20.57 18.38 5.55
CA VAL A 519 -20.82 18.80 6.92
C VAL A 519 -19.57 19.52 7.43
N PRO A 520 -19.69 20.71 8.05
CA PRO A 520 -18.55 21.36 8.70
C PRO A 520 -17.88 20.43 9.73
N VAL A 521 -16.56 20.54 9.87
CA VAL A 521 -15.75 19.67 10.74
C VAL A 521 -16.32 19.63 12.17
N GLU A 522 -16.65 20.79 12.74
CA GLU A 522 -17.21 20.89 14.11
C GLU A 522 -18.50 20.09 14.24
N ARG A 523 -19.35 20.16 13.22
CA ARG A 523 -20.63 19.42 13.21
C ARG A 523 -20.42 17.92 13.01
N ALA A 524 -19.42 17.51 12.22
CA ALA A 524 -19.04 16.11 12.07
C ALA A 524 -18.54 15.52 13.40
N LEU A 525 -17.71 16.28 14.14
CA LEU A 525 -17.24 15.90 15.47
C LEU A 525 -18.39 15.81 16.48
N ASP A 526 -19.39 16.70 16.43
CA ASP A 526 -20.60 16.60 17.26
C ASP A 526 -21.38 15.29 16.99
N ILE A 527 -21.46 14.88 15.71
CA ILE A 527 -22.13 13.63 15.32
C ILE A 527 -21.37 12.44 15.89
N LEU A 528 -20.04 12.39 15.74
CA LEU A 528 -19.19 11.33 16.30
C LEU A 528 -19.30 11.28 17.84
N ALA A 529 -19.31 12.45 18.50
CA ALA A 529 -19.52 12.54 19.94
C ALA A 529 -20.91 12.02 20.37
N HIS A 530 -21.93 12.22 19.54
CA HIS A 530 -23.24 11.63 19.78
C HIS A 530 -23.22 10.10 19.67
N GLU A 531 -22.62 9.54 18.60
CA GLU A 531 -22.45 8.10 18.42
C GLU A 531 -21.64 7.46 19.57
N HIS A 532 -20.63 8.15 20.09
CA HIS A 532 -19.93 7.72 21.32
C HIS A 532 -20.86 7.68 22.54
N ARG A 533 -21.66 8.74 22.78
CA ARG A 533 -22.59 8.78 23.91
C ARG A 533 -23.66 7.69 23.87
N THR A 534 -24.00 7.21 22.68
CA THR A 534 -24.93 6.08 22.50
C THR A 534 -24.25 4.72 22.66
N GLY A 535 -22.94 4.68 22.89
CA GLY A 535 -22.17 3.45 23.06
C GLY A 535 -21.69 2.81 21.76
N ALA A 536 -21.88 3.48 20.61
CA ALA A 536 -21.53 2.93 19.29
C ALA A 536 -20.05 3.05 18.95
N LEU A 537 -19.36 4.12 19.40
CA LEU A 537 -17.96 4.41 19.10
C LEU A 537 -17.08 4.43 20.36
N ASP A 538 -15.78 4.17 20.14
CA ASP A 538 -14.74 4.24 21.17
C ASP A 538 -14.39 5.69 21.50
N GLY A 539 -14.69 6.12 22.72
CA GLY A 539 -14.53 7.51 23.17
C GLY A 539 -13.08 7.91 23.37
N ASP A 540 -12.22 6.98 23.80
CA ASP A 540 -10.81 7.25 24.00
C ASP A 540 -10.09 7.43 22.65
N LEU A 541 -10.40 6.59 21.66
CA LEU A 541 -9.92 6.75 20.28
C LEU A 541 -10.45 8.01 19.63
N LEU A 542 -11.72 8.36 19.86
CA LEU A 542 -12.31 9.61 19.34
C LEU A 542 -11.62 10.84 19.95
N SER A 543 -11.34 10.82 21.24
CA SER A 543 -10.62 11.91 21.92
C SER A 543 -9.22 12.10 21.34
N LEU A 544 -8.53 11.01 21.07
CA LEU A 544 -7.21 11.03 20.45
C LEU A 544 -7.27 11.51 18.99
N PHE A 545 -8.27 11.08 18.23
CA PHE A 545 -8.52 11.54 16.85
C PHE A 545 -8.71 13.06 16.79
N ILE A 546 -9.50 13.62 17.72
CA ILE A 546 -9.73 15.07 17.85
C ILE A 546 -8.43 15.81 18.21
N ALA A 547 -7.59 15.22 19.06
CA ALA A 547 -6.32 15.81 19.47
C ALA A 547 -5.28 15.83 18.33
N VAL A 548 -5.24 14.76 17.53
CA VAL A 548 -4.29 14.59 16.39
C VAL A 548 -4.65 15.45 15.19
N ARG A 549 -5.94 15.70 14.96
CA ARG A 549 -6.48 16.47 13.81
C ARG A 549 -5.93 16.01 12.46
N PRO A 550 -6.06 14.73 12.08
CA PRO A 550 -5.42 14.21 10.89
C PRO A 550 -5.89 14.88 9.59
N TRP A 551 -7.07 15.45 9.58
CA TRP A 551 -7.65 16.18 8.42
C TRP A 551 -6.92 17.48 8.07
N GLU A 552 -6.22 18.13 9.01
CA GLU A 552 -5.44 19.35 8.74
C GLU A 552 -4.19 19.06 7.91
N ARG A 553 -3.70 17.82 7.92
CA ARG A 553 -2.54 17.38 7.13
C ARG A 553 -2.92 16.97 5.70
N ALA A 554 -4.14 16.50 5.49
CA ALA A 554 -4.63 16.08 4.18
C ALA A 554 -4.89 17.26 3.23
N ASP A 555 -5.23 18.45 3.77
CA ASP A 555 -5.44 19.66 2.98
C ASP A 555 -4.13 20.33 2.50
N SER A 556 -2.97 19.83 2.92
CA SER A 556 -1.64 20.39 2.61
C SER A 556 -0.80 19.54 1.64
N ALA A 557 -1.33 18.43 1.15
CA ALA A 557 -0.71 17.53 0.19
C ALA A 557 -1.49 17.51 -1.13
#